data_b47c7a40c1ca8eab4234f58c2074bb6b
#
_entry.id   b47c7a40c1ca8eab4234f58c2074bb6b
#
_cell.length_a   1.000
_cell.length_b   1.000
_cell.length_c   1.000
_cell.angle_alpha   90.00
_cell.angle_beta   90.00
_cell.angle_gamma   90.00
#
_symmetry.space_group_name_H-M   'P 1'
#
loop_
_entity.id
_entity.type
_entity.pdbx_description
1 polymer ?
#
loop_
_entity_poly.entity_id
_entity_poly.type
_entity_poly.pdbx_seq_one_letter_code
_entity_poly.pdbx_strand_id
1 'polypeptide(L)'
;MGALEGLGVTVSDEELDARIKSVRADDLATIVYTSGSTGAPKGAELSHRNFVSITRAGSLALHEMILEDHPRLLLFLPLAHCFARFIQYASIASDDGVVGYLPDTKTLLPDVRSFEPTYLLGVPRVFEKVYNAASRKAGMGWKGRLFLKAAESARDWSRMQQAGEKPTMKQTAEHLSYEASVYHTVRGALGPRIRYVACGGAPLDVSLAHFFNGIGLPMIQGYGMTETAAPFAATRVTDNVIGTVGQPAPGSSVRISDDGELRVKGPNMFRS
;
A
#
# COMPACT_ATOMS: atom_id res chain seq x y z
N MET A 1 -18.93 5.02 20.33
CA MET A 1 -20.00 4.48 19.47
C MET A 1 -21.37 4.82 20.06
N GLY A 2 -21.79 4.35 21.25
CA GLY A 2 -23.16 4.55 21.78
C GLY A 2 -23.66 5.98 21.83
N ALA A 3 -22.82 7.00 22.09
CA ALA A 3 -23.25 8.40 22.05
C ALA A 3 -23.64 8.86 20.64
N LEU A 4 -22.94 8.38 19.60
CA LEU A 4 -23.24 8.71 18.22
C LEU A 4 -24.51 7.99 17.74
N GLU A 5 -24.68 6.72 18.12
CA GLU A 5 -25.89 5.94 17.87
C GLU A 5 -27.12 6.60 18.52
N GLY A 6 -26.96 7.08 19.78
CA GLY A 6 -28.02 7.81 20.48
C GLY A 6 -28.46 9.10 19.77
N LEU A 7 -27.54 9.83 19.12
CA LEU A 7 -27.87 11.00 18.30
C LEU A 7 -28.60 10.63 16.99
N GLY A 8 -28.39 9.44 16.48
CA GLY A 8 -29.04 8.95 15.27
C GLY A 8 -30.49 8.49 15.44
N VAL A 9 -30.93 8.18 16.67
CA VAL A 9 -32.26 7.62 16.92
C VAL A 9 -33.42 8.54 16.49
N THR A 10 -33.18 9.85 16.41
CA THR A 10 -34.19 10.85 15.99
C THR A 10 -34.18 11.16 14.51
N VAL A 11 -33.24 10.59 13.75
CA VAL A 11 -33.12 10.79 12.29
C VAL A 11 -33.93 9.71 11.58
N SER A 12 -34.92 10.11 10.77
CA SER A 12 -35.70 9.12 10.01
C SER A 12 -34.95 8.61 8.78
N ASP A 13 -35.37 7.45 8.27
CA ASP A 13 -34.79 6.87 7.06
C ASP A 13 -35.02 7.79 5.84
N GLU A 14 -36.17 8.49 5.78
CA GLU A 14 -36.45 9.46 4.72
C GLU A 14 -35.50 10.66 4.77
N GLU A 15 -35.17 11.17 5.98
CA GLU A 15 -34.20 12.26 6.15
C GLU A 15 -32.81 11.79 5.76
N LEU A 16 -32.42 10.59 6.17
CA LEU A 16 -31.13 10.00 5.80
C LEU A 16 -31.01 9.82 4.28
N ASP A 17 -32.05 9.27 3.65
CA ASP A 17 -32.13 9.09 2.19
C ASP A 17 -32.07 10.42 1.45
N ALA A 18 -32.76 11.45 1.93
CA ALA A 18 -32.72 12.77 1.35
C ALA A 18 -31.31 13.38 1.40
N ARG A 19 -30.60 13.23 2.52
CA ARG A 19 -29.21 13.67 2.69
C ARG A 19 -28.26 12.91 1.75
N ILE A 20 -28.40 11.58 1.65
CA ILE A 20 -27.58 10.76 0.75
C ILE A 20 -27.77 11.20 -0.71
N LYS A 21 -29.03 11.41 -1.12
CA LYS A 21 -29.39 11.83 -2.50
C LYS A 21 -28.95 13.28 -2.80
N SER A 22 -28.75 14.12 -1.78
CA SER A 22 -28.28 15.49 -1.97
C SER A 22 -26.80 15.61 -2.27
N VAL A 23 -25.99 14.60 -1.87
CA VAL A 23 -24.52 14.62 -2.06
C VAL A 23 -24.19 14.46 -3.54
N ARG A 24 -23.37 15.36 -4.05
CA ARG A 24 -22.90 15.36 -5.44
C ARG A 24 -21.43 14.97 -5.52
N ALA A 25 -21.04 14.42 -6.65
CA ALA A 25 -19.65 14.00 -6.87
C ALA A 25 -18.64 15.15 -6.70
N ASP A 26 -19.04 16.38 -7.04
CA ASP A 26 -18.17 17.57 -6.97
C ASP A 26 -18.28 18.30 -5.63
N ASP A 27 -19.08 17.81 -4.67
CA ASP A 27 -19.10 18.39 -3.33
C ASP A 27 -17.77 18.14 -2.62
N LEU A 28 -17.40 19.06 -1.74
CA LEU A 28 -16.20 18.96 -0.91
C LEU A 28 -16.34 17.77 0.05
N ALA A 29 -15.45 16.79 -0.07
CA ALA A 29 -15.41 15.65 0.84
C ALA A 29 -14.50 15.92 2.05
N THR A 30 -13.37 16.59 1.83
CA THR A 30 -12.39 16.89 2.89
C THR A 30 -11.37 17.92 2.43
N ILE A 31 -10.75 18.57 3.41
CA ILE A 31 -9.55 19.39 3.23
C ILE A 31 -8.39 18.69 3.91
N VAL A 32 -7.33 18.41 3.17
CA VAL A 32 -6.10 17.79 3.70
C VAL A 32 -5.00 18.83 3.70
N TYR A 33 -4.49 19.17 4.88
CA TYR A 33 -3.41 20.15 5.01
C TYR A 33 -2.06 19.52 4.69
N THR A 34 -1.28 20.19 3.86
CA THR A 34 0.10 19.84 3.54
C THR A 34 1.05 20.91 4.10
N SER A 35 2.22 20.48 4.59
CA SER A 35 3.30 21.41 4.92
C SER A 35 3.89 21.94 3.62
N GLY A 36 3.39 23.07 3.14
CA GLY A 36 3.89 23.69 1.92
C GLY A 36 5.40 23.96 1.99
N SER A 37 6.09 23.91 0.85
CA SER A 37 7.52 24.24 0.73
C SER A 37 7.85 25.69 1.15
N THR A 38 6.85 26.55 1.32
CA THR A 38 6.97 27.99 1.53
C THR A 38 6.47 28.48 2.90
N GLY A 39 6.27 27.61 3.90
CA GLY A 39 6.01 27.96 5.30
C GLY A 39 4.61 27.68 5.82
N ALA A 40 3.56 28.38 5.38
CA ALA A 40 2.22 28.14 5.92
C ALA A 40 1.59 26.86 5.34
N PRO A 41 0.92 26.02 6.17
CA PRO A 41 0.19 24.87 5.67
C PRO A 41 -0.87 25.28 4.65
N LYS A 42 -0.94 24.53 3.53
CA LYS A 42 -1.95 24.71 2.49
C LYS A 42 -2.97 23.58 2.57
N GLY A 43 -4.25 23.90 2.47
CA GLY A 43 -5.34 22.92 2.49
C GLY A 43 -5.70 22.50 1.06
N ALA A 44 -5.43 21.27 0.70
CA ALA A 44 -5.89 20.71 -0.56
C ALA A 44 -7.38 20.32 -0.45
N GLU A 45 -8.22 20.92 -1.25
CA GLU A 45 -9.66 20.62 -1.32
C GLU A 45 -9.90 19.38 -2.19
N LEU A 46 -10.39 18.31 -1.56
CA LEU A 46 -10.69 17.06 -2.23
C LEU A 46 -12.20 16.79 -2.24
N SER A 47 -12.74 16.55 -3.42
CA SER A 47 -14.15 16.24 -3.63
C SER A 47 -14.42 14.71 -3.50
N HIS A 48 -15.71 14.35 -3.40
CA HIS A 48 -16.12 12.95 -3.49
C HIS A 48 -15.68 12.32 -4.81
N ARG A 49 -15.74 13.06 -5.92
CA ARG A 49 -15.26 12.59 -7.25
C ARG A 49 -13.80 12.16 -7.21
N ASN A 50 -12.93 12.93 -6.54
CA ASN A 50 -11.51 12.61 -6.47
C ASN A 50 -11.29 11.23 -5.85
N PHE A 51 -11.90 10.98 -4.68
CA PHE A 51 -11.75 9.68 -4.00
C PHE A 51 -12.43 8.53 -4.74
N VAL A 52 -13.64 8.71 -5.25
CA VAL A 52 -14.33 7.67 -6.02
C VAL A 52 -13.55 7.29 -7.28
N SER A 53 -13.00 8.29 -7.98
CA SER A 53 -12.21 8.04 -9.20
C SER A 53 -10.95 7.27 -8.90
N ILE A 54 -10.17 7.67 -7.88
CA ILE A 54 -8.92 6.99 -7.55
C ILE A 54 -9.17 5.60 -6.93
N THR A 55 -10.26 5.45 -6.17
CA THR A 55 -10.66 4.13 -5.62
C THR A 55 -10.98 3.15 -6.75
N ARG A 56 -11.80 3.56 -7.72
CA ARG A 56 -12.11 2.74 -8.90
C ARG A 56 -10.86 2.41 -9.71
N ALA A 57 -10.01 3.40 -9.96
CA ALA A 57 -8.75 3.21 -10.67
C ALA A 57 -7.81 2.24 -9.94
N GLY A 58 -7.71 2.37 -8.61
CA GLY A 58 -6.92 1.48 -7.76
C GLY A 58 -7.47 0.05 -7.74
N SER A 59 -8.79 -0.12 -7.61
CA SER A 59 -9.42 -1.45 -7.66
C SER A 59 -9.20 -2.15 -9.01
N LEU A 60 -9.19 -1.39 -10.12
CA LEU A 60 -8.88 -1.94 -11.44
C LEU A 60 -7.39 -2.27 -11.62
N ALA A 61 -6.50 -1.41 -11.13
CA ALA A 61 -5.06 -1.57 -11.31
C ALA A 61 -4.44 -2.61 -10.37
N LEU A 62 -5.05 -2.84 -9.22
CA LEU A 62 -4.57 -3.71 -8.14
C LEU A 62 -5.65 -4.74 -7.75
N HIS A 63 -6.41 -5.21 -8.74
CA HIS A 63 -7.55 -6.10 -8.50
C HIS A 63 -7.14 -7.39 -7.80
N GLU A 64 -5.97 -7.95 -8.11
CA GLU A 64 -5.46 -9.15 -7.46
C GLU A 64 -5.21 -8.95 -5.96
N MET A 65 -4.97 -7.72 -5.53
CA MET A 65 -4.72 -7.37 -4.13
C MET A 65 -5.99 -6.92 -3.41
N ILE A 66 -6.82 -6.08 -4.06
CA ILE A 66 -7.95 -5.38 -3.43
C ILE A 66 -9.26 -6.17 -3.56
N LEU A 67 -9.45 -6.87 -4.69
CA LEU A 67 -10.66 -7.64 -5.00
C LEU A 67 -10.43 -9.16 -4.86
N GLU A 68 -9.46 -9.54 -4.05
CA GLU A 68 -9.21 -10.92 -3.67
C GLU A 68 -10.39 -11.48 -2.86
N ASP A 69 -10.53 -12.79 -2.84
CA ASP A 69 -11.51 -13.49 -2.00
C ASP A 69 -11.24 -13.21 -0.51
N HIS A 70 -12.19 -12.54 0.15
CA HIS A 70 -12.11 -12.11 1.54
C HIS A 70 -10.86 -11.26 1.87
N PRO A 71 -10.65 -10.09 1.25
CA PRO A 71 -9.48 -9.26 1.48
C PRO A 71 -9.47 -8.73 2.92
N ARG A 72 -8.31 -8.81 3.56
CA ARG A 72 -8.11 -8.37 4.96
C ARG A 72 -7.00 -7.35 5.02
N LEU A 73 -7.33 -6.16 5.50
CA LEU A 73 -6.40 -5.06 5.68
C LEU A 73 -6.29 -4.65 7.15
N LEU A 74 -5.08 -4.57 7.69
CA LEU A 74 -4.82 -3.86 8.94
C LEU A 74 -4.36 -2.44 8.64
N LEU A 75 -5.23 -1.46 8.91
CA LEU A 75 -4.96 -0.06 8.66
C LEU A 75 -4.38 0.61 9.91
N PHE A 76 -3.14 1.05 9.80
CA PHE A 76 -2.38 1.74 10.86
C PHE A 76 -1.88 3.12 10.42
N LEU A 77 -2.12 3.48 9.15
CA LEU A 77 -1.78 4.81 8.65
C LEU A 77 -2.83 5.83 9.10
N PRO A 78 -2.43 7.07 9.45
CA PRO A 78 -3.37 8.11 9.88
C PRO A 78 -4.36 8.47 8.77
N LEU A 79 -5.66 8.42 9.09
CA LEU A 79 -6.73 8.81 8.16
C LEU A 79 -6.73 10.33 7.82
N ALA A 80 -5.90 11.12 8.49
CA ALA A 80 -5.63 12.51 8.11
C ALA A 80 -4.91 12.61 6.74
N HIS A 81 -4.21 11.55 6.31
CA HIS A 81 -3.55 11.48 5.01
C HIS A 81 -4.44 10.84 3.96
N CYS A 82 -4.45 11.43 2.75
CA CYS A 82 -5.23 10.95 1.61
C CYS A 82 -4.92 9.49 1.24
N PHE A 83 -3.68 9.04 1.38
CA PHE A 83 -3.28 7.65 1.11
C PHE A 83 -4.03 6.65 2.00
N ALA A 84 -4.11 6.89 3.30
CA ALA A 84 -4.85 6.03 4.22
C ALA A 84 -6.35 6.01 3.92
N ARG A 85 -6.93 7.19 3.58
CA ARG A 85 -8.34 7.29 3.17
C ARG A 85 -8.64 6.55 1.88
N PHE A 86 -7.79 6.70 0.87
CA PHE A 86 -7.91 5.93 -0.37
C PHE A 86 -7.99 4.44 -0.10
N ILE A 87 -7.07 3.92 0.73
CA ILE A 87 -7.04 2.50 1.09
C ILE A 87 -8.30 2.08 1.83
N GLN A 88 -8.75 2.90 2.78
CA GLN A 88 -10.01 2.66 3.50
C GLN A 88 -11.19 2.58 2.54
N TYR A 89 -11.30 3.52 1.60
CA TYR A 89 -12.39 3.51 0.62
C TYR A 89 -12.29 2.32 -0.35
N ALA A 90 -11.09 1.95 -0.78
CA ALA A 90 -10.88 0.77 -1.61
C ALA A 90 -11.32 -0.51 -0.88
N SER A 91 -11.02 -0.62 0.41
CA SER A 91 -11.40 -1.78 1.22
C SER A 91 -12.92 -1.82 1.52
N ILE A 92 -13.56 -0.65 1.71
CA ILE A 92 -15.03 -0.57 1.90
C ILE A 92 -15.76 -0.87 0.59
N ALA A 93 -15.15 -0.56 -0.55
CA ALA A 93 -15.72 -0.82 -1.88
C ALA A 93 -15.59 -2.29 -2.32
N SER A 94 -14.85 -3.13 -1.59
CA SER A 94 -14.85 -4.57 -1.77
C SER A 94 -16.03 -5.19 -1.01
N ASP A 95 -16.74 -6.12 -1.63
CA ASP A 95 -18.02 -6.65 -1.11
C ASP A 95 -17.88 -7.37 0.24
N ASP A 96 -16.72 -8.00 0.50
CA ASP A 96 -16.47 -8.83 1.69
C ASP A 96 -15.17 -8.48 2.42
N GLY A 97 -14.63 -7.28 2.17
CA GLY A 97 -13.39 -6.81 2.77
C GLY A 97 -13.48 -6.58 4.28
N VAL A 98 -12.47 -7.03 5.00
CA VAL A 98 -12.34 -6.81 6.45
C VAL A 98 -11.24 -5.80 6.73
N VAL A 99 -11.59 -4.68 7.36
CA VAL A 99 -10.65 -3.63 7.78
C VAL A 99 -10.50 -3.64 9.30
N GLY A 100 -9.30 -3.93 9.78
CA GLY A 100 -8.91 -3.71 11.17
C GLY A 100 -8.21 -2.36 11.31
N TYR A 101 -8.46 -1.65 12.40
CA TYR A 101 -7.80 -0.37 12.70
C TYR A 101 -6.83 -0.53 13.86
N LEU A 102 -5.58 -0.13 13.64
CA LEU A 102 -4.53 -0.15 14.65
C LEU A 102 -4.17 1.27 15.09
N PRO A 103 -4.49 1.67 16.33
CA PRO A 103 -4.23 3.04 16.80
C PRO A 103 -2.77 3.29 17.18
N ASP A 104 -2.00 2.26 17.55
CA ASP A 104 -0.59 2.39 17.95
C ASP A 104 0.33 1.49 17.12
N THR A 105 1.19 2.10 16.34
CA THR A 105 2.18 1.39 15.50
C THR A 105 3.30 0.69 16.30
N LYS A 106 3.38 0.89 17.63
CA LYS A 106 4.35 0.17 18.49
C LYS A 106 4.04 -1.32 18.53
N THR A 107 2.77 -1.69 18.47
CA THR A 107 2.29 -3.08 18.51
C THR A 107 2.07 -3.68 17.11
N LEU A 108 2.51 -2.99 16.05
CA LEU A 108 2.23 -3.37 14.66
C LEU A 108 2.53 -4.84 14.34
N LEU A 109 3.71 -5.35 14.68
CA LEU A 109 4.09 -6.72 14.31
C LEU A 109 3.26 -7.80 15.04
N PRO A 110 3.02 -7.71 16.37
CA PRO A 110 2.09 -8.62 17.03
C PRO A 110 0.67 -8.56 16.44
N ASP A 111 0.16 -7.34 16.20
CA ASP A 111 -1.21 -7.15 15.73
C ASP A 111 -1.41 -7.59 14.27
N VAL A 112 -0.44 -7.34 13.38
CA VAL A 112 -0.44 -7.89 12.02
C VAL A 112 -0.49 -9.41 12.05
N ARG A 113 0.27 -10.04 12.94
CA ARG A 113 0.30 -11.49 13.06
C ARG A 113 -1.02 -12.07 13.57
N SER A 114 -1.68 -11.41 14.53
CA SER A 114 -2.95 -11.88 15.10
C SER A 114 -4.15 -11.56 14.20
N PHE A 115 -4.11 -10.44 13.46
CA PHE A 115 -5.17 -10.05 12.54
C PHE A 115 -5.13 -10.86 11.23
N GLU A 116 -3.95 -11.36 10.84
CA GLU A 116 -3.73 -12.14 9.61
C GLU A 116 -4.20 -11.40 8.34
N PRO A 117 -3.61 -10.25 8.00
CA PRO A 117 -3.98 -9.54 6.78
C PRO A 117 -3.57 -10.34 5.53
N THR A 118 -4.32 -10.18 4.44
CA THR A 118 -3.97 -10.75 3.12
C THR A 118 -3.04 -9.81 2.36
N TYR A 119 -3.13 -8.52 2.63
CA TYR A 119 -2.22 -7.51 2.13
C TYR A 119 -1.93 -6.43 3.18
N LEU A 120 -0.78 -5.79 3.05
CA LEU A 120 -0.36 -4.73 3.97
C LEU A 120 0.13 -3.53 3.17
N LEU A 121 -0.40 -2.35 3.53
CA LEU A 121 0.08 -1.10 2.96
C LEU A 121 0.83 -0.30 4.01
N GLY A 122 1.95 0.28 3.61
CA GLY A 122 2.78 1.03 4.53
C GLY A 122 3.69 2.03 3.84
N VAL A 123 4.48 2.70 4.66
CA VAL A 123 5.60 3.53 4.22
C VAL A 123 6.90 2.73 4.32
N PRO A 124 8.00 3.13 3.65
CA PRO A 124 9.25 2.36 3.62
C PRO A 124 9.75 1.92 4.99
N ARG A 125 9.67 2.79 5.99
CA ARG A 125 10.11 2.50 7.38
C ARG A 125 9.44 1.27 8.01
N VAL A 126 8.22 0.95 7.60
CA VAL A 126 7.52 -0.24 8.10
C VAL A 126 8.23 -1.50 7.62
N PHE A 127 8.56 -1.56 6.35
CA PHE A 127 9.23 -2.70 5.73
C PHE A 127 10.69 -2.82 6.16
N GLU A 128 11.39 -1.71 6.33
CA GLU A 128 12.70 -1.67 6.98
C GLU A 128 12.66 -2.26 8.40
N LYS A 129 11.64 -1.89 9.20
CA LYS A 129 11.44 -2.42 10.55
C LYS A 129 11.24 -3.94 10.54
N VAL A 130 10.47 -4.46 9.58
CA VAL A 130 10.27 -5.91 9.39
C VAL A 130 11.58 -6.61 9.05
N TYR A 131 12.30 -6.12 8.04
CA TYR A 131 13.60 -6.67 7.64
C TYR A 131 14.60 -6.66 8.80
N ASN A 132 14.73 -5.52 9.47
CA ASN A 132 15.65 -5.36 10.60
C ASN A 132 15.26 -6.22 11.81
N ALA A 133 13.97 -6.43 12.07
CA ALA A 133 13.52 -7.32 13.13
C ALA A 133 13.87 -8.79 12.82
N ALA A 134 13.70 -9.22 11.57
CA ALA A 134 14.10 -10.56 11.13
C ALA A 134 15.62 -10.77 11.23
N SER A 135 16.41 -9.79 10.77
CA SER A 135 17.88 -9.80 10.86
C SER A 135 18.37 -9.87 12.31
N ARG A 136 17.81 -9.03 13.21
CA ARG A 136 18.15 -9.06 14.65
C ARG A 136 17.79 -10.39 15.30
N LYS A 137 16.65 -10.97 14.95
CA LYS A 137 16.22 -12.29 15.47
C LYS A 137 17.18 -13.40 15.03
N ALA A 138 17.74 -13.32 13.83
CA ALA A 138 18.77 -14.25 13.35
C ALA A 138 20.09 -14.11 14.11
N GLY A 139 20.42 -12.91 14.63
CA GLY A 139 21.62 -12.64 15.42
C GLY A 139 22.89 -12.57 14.58
N MET A 140 24.08 -12.58 15.26
CA MET A 140 25.39 -12.45 14.60
C MET A 140 26.09 -13.79 14.30
N GLY A 141 25.56 -14.92 14.79
CA GLY A 141 26.16 -16.24 14.60
C GLY A 141 25.90 -16.83 13.21
N TRP A 142 25.94 -18.17 13.12
CA TRP A 142 25.69 -18.87 11.87
C TRP A 142 24.30 -18.59 11.28
N LYS A 143 23.27 -18.41 12.13
CA LYS A 143 21.92 -18.06 11.70
C LYS A 143 21.88 -16.66 11.07
N GLY A 144 22.62 -15.68 11.61
CA GLY A 144 22.73 -14.35 11.02
C GLY A 144 23.42 -14.39 9.67
N ARG A 145 24.51 -15.17 9.53
CA ARG A 145 25.16 -15.38 8.23
C ARG A 145 24.23 -16.07 7.21
N LEU A 146 23.44 -17.03 7.67
CA LEU A 146 22.44 -17.70 6.84
C LEU A 146 21.38 -16.69 6.35
N PHE A 147 20.86 -15.85 7.25
CA PHE A 147 19.90 -14.80 6.90
C PHE A 147 20.45 -13.84 5.85
N LEU A 148 21.68 -13.36 6.02
CA LEU A 148 22.29 -12.44 5.05
C LEU A 148 22.47 -13.06 3.67
N LYS A 149 22.92 -14.32 3.60
CA LYS A 149 23.03 -15.07 2.33
C LYS A 149 21.65 -15.29 1.69
N ALA A 150 20.66 -15.68 2.48
CA ALA A 150 19.29 -15.84 2.00
C ALA A 150 18.72 -14.50 1.47
N ALA A 151 18.98 -13.38 2.18
CA ALA A 151 18.52 -12.07 1.73
C ALA A 151 19.19 -11.63 0.42
N GLU A 152 20.46 -11.95 0.21
CA GLU A 152 21.15 -11.68 -1.06
C GLU A 152 20.61 -12.57 -2.18
N SER A 153 20.48 -13.86 -1.94
CA SER A 153 19.85 -14.80 -2.89
C SER A 153 18.42 -14.37 -3.28
N ALA A 154 17.62 -13.87 -2.34
CA ALA A 154 16.29 -13.35 -2.64
C ALA A 154 16.35 -12.13 -3.58
N ARG A 155 17.26 -11.20 -3.33
CA ARG A 155 17.44 -10.02 -4.21
C ARG A 155 17.87 -10.41 -5.61
N ASP A 156 18.80 -11.33 -5.73
CA ASP A 156 19.30 -11.81 -7.03
C ASP A 156 18.22 -12.58 -7.77
N TRP A 157 17.45 -13.41 -7.07
CA TRP A 157 16.28 -14.08 -7.63
C TRP A 157 15.27 -13.09 -8.22
N SER A 158 14.93 -12.05 -7.47
CA SER A 158 14.03 -11.00 -7.92
C SER A 158 14.57 -10.22 -9.13
N ARG A 159 15.87 -9.92 -9.15
CA ARG A 159 16.52 -9.25 -10.31
C ARG A 159 16.50 -10.11 -11.56
N MET A 160 16.81 -11.41 -11.42
CA MET A 160 16.73 -12.36 -12.54
C MET A 160 15.31 -12.44 -13.10
N GLN A 161 14.30 -12.54 -12.22
CA GLN A 161 12.90 -12.54 -12.66
C GLN A 161 12.54 -11.26 -13.42
N GLN A 162 12.93 -10.10 -12.92
CA GLN A 162 12.69 -8.82 -13.59
C GLN A 162 13.43 -8.70 -14.94
N ALA A 163 14.61 -9.29 -15.06
CA ALA A 163 15.37 -9.34 -16.31
C ALA A 163 14.84 -10.40 -17.30
N GLY A 164 13.86 -11.21 -16.90
CA GLY A 164 13.38 -12.33 -17.72
C GLY A 164 14.38 -13.49 -17.83
N GLU A 165 15.38 -13.54 -16.96
CA GLU A 165 16.41 -14.57 -16.94
C GLU A 165 15.90 -15.84 -16.27
N LYS A 166 16.34 -17.00 -16.80
CA LYS A 166 16.02 -18.29 -16.20
C LYS A 166 17.07 -18.67 -15.15
N PRO A 167 16.66 -18.99 -13.91
CA PRO A 167 17.62 -19.43 -12.90
C PRO A 167 18.22 -20.78 -13.26
N THR A 168 19.48 -20.99 -12.90
CA THR A 168 20.14 -22.29 -12.99
C THR A 168 19.54 -23.27 -11.97
N MET A 169 19.74 -24.57 -12.18
CA MET A 169 19.32 -25.62 -11.23
C MET A 169 19.90 -25.39 -9.82
N LYS A 170 21.16 -24.91 -9.74
CA LYS A 170 21.82 -24.57 -8.46
C LYS A 170 21.12 -23.42 -7.76
N GLN A 171 20.83 -22.33 -8.46
CA GLN A 171 20.13 -21.16 -7.92
C GLN A 171 18.71 -21.53 -7.47
N THR A 172 18.00 -22.36 -8.22
CA THR A 172 16.67 -22.86 -7.86
C THR A 172 16.73 -23.68 -6.59
N ALA A 173 17.65 -24.64 -6.48
CA ALA A 173 17.82 -25.47 -5.29
C ALA A 173 18.19 -24.64 -4.05
N GLU A 174 19.09 -23.66 -4.22
CA GLU A 174 19.49 -22.73 -3.16
C GLU A 174 18.30 -21.89 -2.69
N HIS A 175 17.55 -21.29 -3.61
CA HIS A 175 16.36 -20.49 -3.30
C HIS A 175 15.31 -21.32 -2.53
N LEU A 176 15.03 -22.55 -2.95
CA LEU A 176 14.13 -23.47 -2.26
C LEU A 176 14.61 -23.83 -0.85
N SER A 177 15.92 -23.96 -0.65
CA SER A 177 16.49 -24.21 0.69
C SER A 177 16.27 -23.03 1.63
N TYR A 178 16.38 -21.79 1.13
CA TYR A 178 16.09 -20.59 1.90
C TYR A 178 14.59 -20.37 2.11
N GLU A 179 13.75 -20.82 1.18
CA GLU A 179 12.29 -20.81 1.37
C GLU A 179 11.90 -21.54 2.64
N ALA A 180 12.38 -22.76 2.82
CA ALA A 180 12.06 -23.59 3.98
C ALA A 180 12.66 -23.06 5.31
N SER A 181 13.81 -22.38 5.25
CA SER A 181 14.56 -21.99 6.45
C SER A 181 14.42 -20.52 6.86
N VAL A 182 14.27 -19.59 5.91
CA VAL A 182 14.32 -18.14 6.14
C VAL A 182 13.06 -17.44 5.63
N TYR A 183 12.70 -17.61 4.34
CA TYR A 183 11.67 -16.78 3.71
C TYR A 183 10.29 -16.99 4.32
N HIS A 184 9.90 -18.22 4.54
CA HIS A 184 8.66 -18.56 5.24
C HIS A 184 8.59 -17.91 6.63
N THR A 185 9.71 -17.86 7.37
CA THR A 185 9.76 -17.22 8.70
C THR A 185 9.57 -15.71 8.62
N VAL A 186 10.15 -15.05 7.60
CA VAL A 186 9.99 -13.61 7.39
C VAL A 186 8.55 -13.27 6.98
N ARG A 187 7.99 -14.01 6.04
CA ARG A 187 6.57 -13.82 5.65
C ARG A 187 5.64 -14.09 6.83
N GLY A 188 5.88 -15.14 7.60
CA GLY A 188 5.10 -15.48 8.79
C GLY A 188 5.12 -14.40 9.88
N ALA A 189 6.14 -13.52 9.91
CA ALA A 189 6.15 -12.36 10.79
C ALA A 189 5.11 -11.29 10.39
N LEU A 190 4.69 -11.26 9.12
CA LEU A 190 3.62 -10.42 8.58
C LEU A 190 2.27 -11.14 8.56
N GLY A 191 2.18 -12.35 9.12
CA GLY A 191 0.97 -13.16 9.16
C GLY A 191 0.96 -14.26 8.08
N PRO A 192 0.28 -15.39 8.36
CA PRO A 192 0.29 -16.56 7.48
C PRO A 192 -0.50 -16.33 6.17
N ARG A 193 -1.38 -15.34 6.15
CA ARG A 193 -2.25 -15.05 5.00
C ARG A 193 -1.73 -13.95 4.09
N ILE A 194 -0.59 -13.32 4.44
CA ILE A 194 -0.02 -12.22 3.66
C ILE A 194 0.40 -12.68 2.26
N ARG A 195 -0.07 -11.99 1.23
CA ARG A 195 0.25 -12.28 -0.18
C ARG A 195 0.88 -11.10 -0.90
N TYR A 196 0.54 -9.88 -0.50
CA TYR A 196 0.99 -8.66 -1.16
C TYR A 196 1.40 -7.61 -0.13
N VAL A 197 2.36 -6.80 -0.50
CA VAL A 197 2.71 -5.59 0.25
C VAL A 197 2.77 -4.41 -0.70
N ALA A 198 2.30 -3.26 -0.24
CA ALA A 198 2.38 -2.03 -1.03
C ALA A 198 3.03 -0.92 -0.21
N CYS A 199 3.84 -0.12 -0.88
CA CYS A 199 4.63 0.94 -0.29
C CYS A 199 4.40 2.26 -1.02
N GLY A 200 4.22 3.34 -0.26
CA GLY A 200 4.04 4.68 -0.83
C GLY A 200 4.39 5.77 0.17
N GLY A 201 4.26 7.02 -0.25
CA GLY A 201 4.47 8.20 0.59
C GLY A 201 5.93 8.61 0.79
N ALA A 202 6.91 7.80 0.38
CA ALA A 202 8.33 8.14 0.37
C ALA A 202 9.09 7.22 -0.61
N PRO A 203 10.32 7.59 -1.03
CA PRO A 203 11.16 6.72 -1.85
C PRO A 203 11.43 5.38 -1.16
N LEU A 204 11.25 4.29 -1.91
CA LEU A 204 11.53 2.93 -1.45
C LEU A 204 12.94 2.52 -1.87
N ASP A 205 13.70 1.94 -0.95
CA ASP A 205 14.99 1.34 -1.28
C ASP A 205 14.82 0.14 -2.22
N VAL A 206 15.51 0.20 -3.36
CA VAL A 206 15.43 -0.81 -4.42
C VAL A 206 15.87 -2.19 -3.93
N SER A 207 16.89 -2.25 -3.07
CA SER A 207 17.38 -3.50 -2.51
C SER A 207 16.36 -4.15 -1.56
N LEU A 208 15.65 -3.31 -0.78
CA LEU A 208 14.57 -3.77 0.08
C LEU A 208 13.38 -4.30 -0.73
N ALA A 209 13.01 -3.60 -1.80
CA ALA A 209 11.94 -4.04 -2.71
C ALA A 209 12.27 -5.40 -3.36
N HIS A 210 13.49 -5.56 -3.89
CA HIS A 210 13.96 -6.85 -4.43
C HIS A 210 13.96 -7.95 -3.36
N PHE A 211 14.33 -7.63 -2.12
CA PHE A 211 14.27 -8.62 -1.03
C PHE A 211 12.85 -9.14 -0.83
N PHE A 212 11.87 -8.25 -0.65
CA PHE A 212 10.48 -8.68 -0.43
C PHE A 212 9.90 -9.43 -1.63
N ASN A 213 10.15 -8.94 -2.84
CA ASN A 213 9.71 -9.61 -4.05
C ASN A 213 10.35 -11.01 -4.16
N GLY A 214 11.65 -11.12 -3.88
CA GLY A 214 12.41 -12.36 -3.95
C GLY A 214 12.03 -13.40 -2.90
N ILE A 215 11.49 -12.99 -1.75
CA ILE A 215 10.92 -13.92 -0.77
C ILE A 215 9.45 -14.29 -1.06
N GLY A 216 8.94 -13.97 -2.26
CA GLY A 216 7.56 -14.29 -2.66
C GLY A 216 6.48 -13.36 -2.08
N LEU A 217 6.84 -12.13 -1.70
CA LEU A 217 5.92 -11.04 -1.36
C LEU A 217 6.07 -9.91 -2.37
N PRO A 218 5.27 -9.90 -3.45
CA PRO A 218 5.30 -8.81 -4.42
C PRO A 218 5.11 -7.46 -3.73
N MET A 219 6.10 -6.57 -3.88
CA MET A 219 6.09 -5.25 -3.30
C MET A 219 5.70 -4.22 -4.34
N ILE A 220 4.47 -3.75 -4.25
CA ILE A 220 3.89 -2.74 -5.12
C ILE A 220 4.36 -1.37 -4.64
N GLN A 221 4.85 -0.53 -5.54
CA GLN A 221 5.19 0.85 -5.23
C GLN A 221 4.14 1.80 -5.80
N GLY A 222 3.58 2.66 -4.93
CA GLY A 222 2.65 3.72 -5.32
C GLY A 222 3.32 5.10 -5.24
N TYR A 223 3.04 5.96 -6.22
CA TYR A 223 3.49 7.34 -6.26
C TYR A 223 2.31 8.30 -6.40
N GLY A 224 2.28 9.32 -5.54
CA GLY A 224 1.23 10.32 -5.52
C GLY A 224 1.47 11.38 -4.47
N MET A 225 0.56 12.31 -4.40
CA MET A 225 0.57 13.45 -3.47
C MET A 225 -0.85 13.73 -2.99
N THR A 226 -1.00 14.65 -2.04
CA THR A 226 -2.32 15.04 -1.53
C THR A 226 -3.19 15.62 -2.64
N GLU A 227 -2.60 16.41 -3.53
CA GLU A 227 -3.23 17.05 -4.67
C GLU A 227 -3.77 16.07 -5.72
N THR A 228 -3.31 14.81 -5.68
CA THR A 228 -3.81 13.71 -6.53
C THR A 228 -4.77 12.78 -5.80
N ALA A 229 -5.21 13.13 -4.59
CA ALA A 229 -6.09 12.39 -3.68
C ALA A 229 -5.55 11.01 -3.24
N ALA A 230 -4.42 10.53 -3.77
CA ALA A 230 -3.71 9.28 -3.43
C ALA A 230 -2.70 8.96 -4.55
N PRO A 231 -2.15 7.73 -4.60
CA PRO A 231 -1.26 7.33 -5.69
C PRO A 231 -1.94 7.44 -7.05
N PHE A 232 -1.43 8.29 -7.92
CA PHE A 232 -1.88 8.37 -9.32
C PHE A 232 -1.08 7.46 -10.26
N ALA A 233 0.00 6.86 -9.75
CA ALA A 233 0.76 5.82 -10.44
C ALA A 233 1.14 4.72 -9.45
N ALA A 234 1.17 3.49 -9.91
CA ALA A 234 1.62 2.34 -9.15
C ALA A 234 2.19 1.25 -10.04
N THR A 235 3.15 0.48 -9.53
CA THR A 235 3.50 -0.81 -10.13
C THR A 235 2.33 -1.79 -9.92
N ARG A 236 2.23 -2.82 -10.76
CA ARG A 236 1.17 -3.83 -10.69
C ARG A 236 1.74 -5.18 -10.31
N VAL A 237 0.92 -6.08 -9.82
CA VAL A 237 1.36 -7.45 -9.49
C VAL A 237 1.96 -8.15 -10.72
N THR A 238 1.31 -7.99 -11.87
CA THR A 238 1.71 -8.60 -13.16
C THR A 238 2.77 -7.80 -13.93
N ASP A 239 3.02 -6.54 -13.55
CA ASP A 239 3.99 -5.64 -14.18
C ASP A 239 4.70 -4.81 -13.10
N ASN A 240 5.49 -5.51 -12.29
CA ASN A 240 6.19 -4.93 -11.16
C ASN A 240 7.67 -4.67 -11.50
N VAL A 241 7.95 -3.54 -12.12
CA VAL A 241 9.31 -3.10 -12.39
C VAL A 241 9.86 -2.35 -11.18
N ILE A 242 10.62 -3.06 -10.34
CA ILE A 242 11.25 -2.49 -9.14
C ILE A 242 12.24 -1.39 -9.53
N GLY A 243 12.23 -0.30 -8.79
CA GLY A 243 12.99 0.92 -9.08
C GLY A 243 12.20 1.96 -9.89
N THR A 244 10.96 1.64 -10.26
CA THR A 244 10.02 2.58 -10.89
C THR A 244 8.80 2.81 -10.01
N VAL A 245 7.99 3.79 -10.35
CA VAL A 245 6.68 4.04 -9.72
C VAL A 245 5.51 3.46 -10.53
N GLY A 246 5.83 2.65 -11.54
CA GLY A 246 4.84 1.96 -12.37
C GLY A 246 4.10 2.85 -13.36
N GLN A 247 2.88 2.43 -13.68
CA GLN A 247 2.04 3.06 -14.68
C GLN A 247 1.03 4.02 -14.04
N PRO A 248 0.58 5.06 -14.76
CA PRO A 248 -0.52 5.90 -14.32
C PRO A 248 -1.78 5.07 -14.02
N ALA A 249 -2.50 5.48 -12.98
CA ALA A 249 -3.78 4.87 -12.64
C ALA A 249 -4.80 5.09 -13.79
N PRO A 250 -5.69 4.13 -14.06
CA PRO A 250 -6.72 4.28 -15.09
C PRO A 250 -7.48 5.59 -14.95
N GLY A 251 -7.60 6.34 -16.05
CA GLY A 251 -8.21 7.68 -16.09
C GLY A 251 -7.25 8.84 -15.76
N SER A 252 -6.04 8.56 -15.33
CA SER A 252 -4.99 9.56 -15.15
C SER A 252 -4.04 9.61 -16.34
N SER A 253 -3.53 10.80 -16.66
CA SER A 253 -2.51 11.03 -17.69
C SER A 253 -1.31 11.73 -17.08
N VAL A 254 -0.12 11.35 -17.52
CA VAL A 254 1.14 11.89 -17.05
C VAL A 254 1.96 12.37 -18.24
N ARG A 255 2.57 13.55 -18.11
CA ARG A 255 3.51 14.10 -19.06
C ARG A 255 4.72 14.66 -18.33
N ILE A 256 5.89 14.42 -18.86
CA ILE A 256 7.11 15.12 -18.45
C ILE A 256 7.29 16.29 -19.46
N SER A 257 7.33 17.51 -18.94
CA SER A 257 7.58 18.72 -19.75
C SER A 257 9.06 18.84 -20.11
N ASP A 258 9.38 19.75 -21.05
CA ASP A 258 10.75 19.91 -21.57
C ASP A 258 11.75 20.37 -20.50
N ASP A 259 11.26 21.00 -19.43
CA ASP A 259 12.04 21.41 -18.25
C ASP A 259 12.15 20.30 -17.17
N GLY A 260 11.61 19.11 -17.45
CA GLY A 260 11.64 17.96 -16.53
C GLY A 260 10.52 17.93 -15.47
N GLU A 261 9.58 18.87 -15.51
CA GLU A 261 8.46 18.89 -14.58
C GLU A 261 7.46 17.75 -14.89
N LEU A 262 7.04 17.03 -13.86
CA LEU A 262 6.01 15.99 -13.96
C LEU A 262 4.61 16.63 -13.87
N ARG A 263 3.87 16.61 -14.96
CA ARG A 263 2.48 17.11 -15.05
C ARG A 263 1.49 15.95 -15.03
N VAL A 264 0.49 16.07 -14.17
CA VAL A 264 -0.56 15.06 -13.98
C VAL A 264 -1.91 15.66 -14.28
N LYS A 265 -2.77 14.89 -14.96
CA LYS A 265 -4.16 15.24 -15.24
C LYS A 265 -5.04 14.03 -15.00
N GLY A 266 -6.18 14.23 -14.35
CA GLY A 266 -7.15 13.16 -14.10
C GLY A 266 -8.32 13.63 -13.22
N PRO A 267 -9.37 12.81 -13.08
CA PRO A 267 -10.51 13.12 -12.23
C PRO A 267 -10.19 13.05 -10.73
N ASN A 268 -9.03 12.53 -10.36
CA ASN A 268 -8.52 12.46 -9.01
C ASN A 268 -7.78 13.71 -8.55
N MET A 269 -7.62 14.72 -9.43
CA MET A 269 -6.95 15.97 -9.08
C MET A 269 -7.81 16.84 -8.17
N PHE A 270 -7.19 17.46 -7.16
CA PHE A 270 -7.82 18.40 -6.23
C PHE A 270 -8.40 19.62 -6.94
N ARG A 271 -9.23 20.39 -6.22
CA ARG A 271 -9.87 21.60 -6.82
C ARG A 271 -8.96 22.82 -6.73
N SER A 272 -8.33 23.05 -5.58
CA SER A 272 -7.45 24.21 -5.29
C SER A 272 -6.59 23.95 -4.05
#